data_d43f387cd5fe3eca2226214673079580
#
_entry.id   d43f387cd5fe3eca2226214673079580
#
_cell.length_a   1.000
_cell.length_b   1.000
_cell.length_c   1.000
_cell.angle_alpha   90.00
_cell.angle_beta   90.00
_cell.angle_gamma   90.00
#
_symmetry.space_group_name_H-M   'P 1'
#
loop_
_entity.id
_entity.type
_entity.pdbx_description
1 polymer ?
#
loop_
_entity_poly.entity_id
_entity_poly.type
_entity_poly.pdbx_seq_one_letter_code
_entity_poly.pdbx_strand_id
1 'polypeptide(L)'
;MSDAQTTATTAPAAARDGAADEVLLEVRDGLGRITLNRPRALNALTQDMVRAIDAALTDWAADPAVRGVLIRGAGEKGLCAGGDVVSLRASLLAGRFAEAEEFFRDEYAMNERIATYPKPYVAFMDGIVLGGGMGVSVHGSHRVATERTRAGMPETAIGFTPDVGGSFHLARAPFQAGRHLAATSAHASGSDAVALGLADVFVESARLDELEQALAAALGALGPAADA
;
A
#
# COMPACT_ATOMS: atom_id res chain seq x y z
N MET A 1 40.39 37.21 -3.27
CA MET A 1 39.01 37.25 -2.72
C MET A 1 38.28 36.15 -3.43
N SER A 2 38.12 35.03 -2.74
CA SER A 2 37.54 33.81 -3.28
C SER A 2 36.25 33.53 -2.49
N ASP A 3 35.10 33.66 -3.15
CA ASP A 3 33.80 33.37 -2.55
C ASP A 3 33.56 31.86 -2.60
N ALA A 4 33.57 31.24 -1.43
CA ALA A 4 33.16 29.85 -1.26
C ALA A 4 31.64 29.79 -1.17
N GLN A 5 30.99 29.26 -2.19
CA GLN A 5 29.57 28.89 -2.15
C GLN A 5 29.39 27.65 -1.25
N THR A 6 28.76 27.88 -0.11
CA THR A 6 28.32 26.82 0.80
C THR A 6 27.03 26.19 0.23
N THR A 7 27.14 24.98 -0.26
CA THR A 7 25.97 24.14 -0.61
C THR A 7 25.33 23.65 0.67
N ALA A 8 24.14 24.15 0.97
CA ALA A 8 23.34 23.63 2.07
C ALA A 8 22.78 22.23 1.70
N THR A 9 23.36 21.21 2.30
CA THR A 9 22.81 19.85 2.29
C THR A 9 21.64 19.83 3.26
N THR A 10 20.42 19.70 2.72
CA THR A 10 19.21 19.50 3.54
C THR A 10 19.29 18.11 4.15
N ALA A 11 19.42 18.02 5.46
CA ALA A 11 19.41 16.76 6.20
C ALA A 11 18.00 16.13 6.12
N PRO A 12 17.88 14.79 5.97
CA PRO A 12 16.59 14.13 6.02
C PRO A 12 15.97 14.29 7.41
N ALA A 13 14.64 14.47 7.43
CA ALA A 13 13.86 14.61 8.66
C ALA A 13 14.12 13.40 9.57
N ALA A 14 14.39 13.68 10.85
CA ALA A 14 14.70 12.67 11.84
C ALA A 14 13.55 11.64 11.96
N ALA A 15 13.86 10.39 11.67
CA ALA A 15 12.99 9.24 11.89
C ALA A 15 12.63 9.16 13.39
N ARG A 16 11.34 9.00 13.69
CA ARG A 16 10.89 8.69 15.05
C ARG A 16 11.20 7.20 15.29
N ASP A 17 11.98 6.92 16.34
CA ASP A 17 12.35 5.56 16.72
C ASP A 17 11.11 4.67 16.91
N GLY A 18 11.03 3.56 16.18
CA GLY A 18 10.00 2.52 16.25
C GLY A 18 9.22 2.31 14.95
N ALA A 19 8.59 3.33 14.38
CA ALA A 19 7.83 3.22 13.12
C ALA A 19 8.72 3.10 11.88
N ALA A 20 9.94 3.62 11.93
CA ALA A 20 10.91 3.60 10.84
C ALA A 20 11.34 2.18 10.42
N ASP A 21 11.24 1.20 11.34
CA ASP A 21 11.60 -0.19 11.06
C ASP A 21 10.41 -1.00 10.49
N GLU A 22 9.15 -0.58 10.73
CA GLU A 22 7.95 -1.29 10.27
C GLU A 22 7.54 -0.93 8.84
N VAL A 23 7.96 0.24 8.33
CA VAL A 23 7.82 0.67 6.94
C VAL A 23 9.17 1.18 6.46
N LEU A 24 9.70 0.54 5.43
CA LEU A 24 10.92 1.01 4.79
C LEU A 24 10.55 1.92 3.61
N LEU A 25 11.08 3.13 3.63
CA LEU A 25 10.83 4.17 2.62
C LEU A 25 12.15 4.49 1.92
N GLU A 26 12.18 4.34 0.60
CA GLU A 26 13.34 4.65 -0.23
C GLU A 26 12.92 5.41 -1.48
N VAL A 27 13.69 6.39 -1.90
CA VAL A 27 13.56 7.02 -3.23
C VAL A 27 14.83 6.75 -4.01
N ARG A 28 14.71 6.05 -5.12
CA ARG A 28 15.83 5.76 -6.02
C ARG A 28 15.33 5.64 -7.46
N ASP A 29 16.07 6.21 -8.40
CA ASP A 29 15.79 6.16 -9.84
C ASP A 29 14.38 6.66 -10.21
N GLY A 30 13.88 7.66 -9.50
CA GLY A 30 12.54 8.22 -9.73
C GLY A 30 11.39 7.39 -9.13
N LEU A 31 11.67 6.29 -8.49
CA LEU A 31 10.69 5.41 -7.86
C LEU A 31 10.74 5.55 -6.33
N GLY A 32 9.63 6.00 -5.74
CA GLY A 32 9.39 5.92 -4.29
C GLY A 32 8.96 4.49 -3.92
N ARG A 33 9.71 3.84 -3.06
CA ARG A 33 9.45 2.47 -2.60
C ARG A 33 8.92 2.47 -1.19
N ILE A 34 7.77 1.82 -1.01
CA ILE A 34 7.16 1.55 0.29
C ILE A 34 7.25 0.04 0.51
N THR A 35 8.01 -0.39 1.51
CA THR A 35 8.04 -1.80 1.89
C THR A 35 7.44 -1.97 3.28
N LEU A 36 6.30 -2.66 3.37
CA LEU A 36 5.71 -3.03 4.65
C LEU A 36 6.59 -4.10 5.30
N ASN A 37 7.15 -3.82 6.49
CA ASN A 37 8.24 -4.60 7.06
C ASN A 37 7.89 -5.19 8.44
N ARG A 38 6.72 -5.83 8.52
CA ARG A 38 6.30 -6.65 9.68
C ARG A 38 5.99 -8.10 9.27
N PRO A 39 6.93 -8.83 8.63
CA PRO A 39 6.62 -10.14 8.03
C PRO A 39 6.17 -11.19 9.06
N ARG A 40 6.56 -11.06 10.33
CA ARG A 40 6.10 -11.95 11.43
C ARG A 40 4.61 -11.75 11.74
N ALA A 41 4.08 -10.54 11.53
CA ALA A 41 2.67 -10.18 11.68
C ALA A 41 1.95 -10.07 10.33
N LEU A 42 2.44 -10.75 9.27
CA LEU A 42 1.88 -10.69 7.91
C LEU A 42 1.74 -9.26 7.38
N ASN A 43 2.64 -8.38 7.77
CA ASN A 43 2.64 -6.96 7.42
C ASN A 43 1.34 -6.22 7.81
N ALA A 44 0.66 -6.67 8.88
CA ALA A 44 -0.54 -5.99 9.38
C ALA A 44 -0.23 -4.54 9.75
N LEU A 45 -1.12 -3.62 9.34
CA LEU A 45 -0.94 -2.18 9.47
C LEU A 45 -1.14 -1.72 10.90
N THR A 46 -0.13 -1.06 11.46
CA THR A 46 -0.23 -0.31 12.70
C THR A 46 -0.60 1.15 12.40
N GLN A 47 -1.03 1.89 13.44
CA GLN A 47 -1.26 3.34 13.35
C GLN A 47 -0.03 4.08 12.81
N ASP A 48 1.15 3.72 13.30
CA ASP A 48 2.40 4.36 12.89
C ASP A 48 2.77 4.04 11.45
N MET A 49 2.51 2.81 10.97
CA MET A 49 2.69 2.46 9.56
C MET A 49 1.77 3.28 8.65
N VAL A 50 0.49 3.39 8.99
CA VAL A 50 -0.49 4.18 8.22
C VAL A 50 -0.03 5.63 8.10
N ARG A 51 0.38 6.24 9.20
CA ARG A 51 0.89 7.62 9.23
C ARG A 51 2.18 7.80 8.45
N ALA A 52 3.10 6.85 8.55
CA ALA A 52 4.36 6.91 7.81
C ALA A 52 4.13 6.82 6.29
N ILE A 53 3.21 5.94 5.85
CA ILE A 53 2.84 5.82 4.43
C ILE A 53 2.16 7.10 3.94
N ASP A 54 1.18 7.63 4.68
CA ASP A 54 0.44 8.84 4.30
C ASP A 54 1.36 10.06 4.21
N ALA A 55 2.29 10.21 5.15
CA ALA A 55 3.30 11.27 5.14
C ALA A 55 4.22 11.15 3.92
N ALA A 56 4.74 9.94 3.64
CA ALA A 56 5.60 9.71 2.49
C ALA A 56 4.88 10.00 1.16
N LEU A 57 3.62 9.56 1.01
CA LEU A 57 2.82 9.85 -0.17
C LEU A 57 2.55 11.36 -0.32
N THR A 58 2.35 12.07 0.78
CA THR A 58 2.17 13.53 0.77
C THR A 58 3.42 14.24 0.26
N ASP A 59 4.58 13.90 0.82
CA ASP A 59 5.86 14.50 0.45
C ASP A 59 6.22 14.15 -1.01
N TRP A 60 6.07 12.89 -1.40
CA TRP A 60 6.41 12.42 -2.74
C TRP A 60 5.47 12.92 -3.84
N ALA A 61 4.23 13.28 -3.49
CA ALA A 61 3.32 13.89 -4.46
C ALA A 61 3.88 15.20 -4.99
N ALA A 62 4.50 16.02 -4.14
CA ALA A 62 5.07 17.30 -4.48
C ALA A 62 6.54 17.22 -4.97
N ASP A 63 7.25 16.12 -4.70
CA ASP A 63 8.67 15.98 -5.02
C ASP A 63 8.85 15.60 -6.51
N PRO A 64 9.47 16.45 -7.37
CA PRO A 64 9.72 16.13 -8.77
C PRO A 64 10.73 15.00 -8.96
N ALA A 65 11.53 14.66 -7.95
CA ALA A 65 12.44 13.51 -7.99
C ALA A 65 11.70 12.18 -7.93
N VAL A 66 10.48 12.14 -7.38
CA VAL A 66 9.62 10.95 -7.33
C VAL A 66 8.62 11.01 -8.49
N ARG A 67 8.66 10.06 -9.40
CA ARG A 67 7.82 9.98 -10.61
C ARG A 67 6.78 8.88 -10.56
N GLY A 68 6.90 7.98 -9.61
CA GLY A 68 5.95 6.92 -9.34
C GLY A 68 6.24 6.29 -7.99
N VAL A 69 5.29 5.50 -7.51
CA VAL A 69 5.38 4.80 -6.21
C VAL A 69 5.17 3.32 -6.43
N LEU A 70 5.91 2.51 -5.69
CA LEU A 70 5.73 1.08 -5.59
C LEU A 70 5.50 0.70 -4.14
N ILE A 71 4.43 -0.06 -3.85
CA ILE A 71 4.25 -0.71 -2.55
C ILE A 71 4.42 -2.22 -2.67
N ARG A 72 5.15 -2.81 -1.71
CA ARG A 72 5.37 -4.25 -1.57
C ARG A 72 5.44 -4.67 -0.10
N GLY A 73 5.28 -5.95 0.17
CA GLY A 73 5.49 -6.54 1.51
C GLY A 73 6.88 -7.16 1.64
N ALA A 74 7.49 -7.06 2.82
CA ALA A 74 8.66 -7.83 3.19
C ALA A 74 8.29 -9.27 3.56
N GLY A 75 9.23 -10.19 3.34
CA GLY A 75 9.07 -11.61 3.61
C GLY A 75 8.28 -12.33 2.52
N GLU A 76 7.99 -13.62 2.75
CA GLU A 76 7.46 -14.52 1.72
C GLU A 76 5.93 -14.73 1.81
N LYS A 77 5.25 -14.17 2.82
CA LYS A 77 3.86 -14.52 3.09
C LYS A 77 2.85 -13.63 2.36
N GLY A 78 3.20 -12.40 2.07
CA GLY A 78 2.29 -11.53 1.33
C GLY A 78 2.54 -10.05 1.54
N LEU A 79 1.73 -9.25 0.83
CA LEU A 79 1.76 -7.81 0.93
C LEU A 79 1.31 -7.36 2.34
N CYS A 80 0.08 -7.71 2.71
CA CYS A 80 -0.51 -7.25 3.98
C CYS A 80 -1.80 -8.05 4.30
N ALA A 81 -1.96 -8.44 5.56
CA ALA A 81 -3.14 -9.17 6.03
C ALA A 81 -4.27 -8.27 6.59
N GLY A 82 -4.13 -6.95 6.49
CA GLY A 82 -5.11 -5.98 7.01
C GLY A 82 -4.58 -5.12 8.13
N GLY A 83 -5.46 -4.40 8.81
CA GLY A 83 -5.13 -3.65 10.02
C GLY A 83 -4.71 -4.57 11.18
N ASP A 84 -3.94 -4.06 12.13
CA ASP A 84 -3.55 -4.79 13.34
C ASP A 84 -4.74 -4.91 14.31
N VAL A 85 -5.65 -5.84 13.99
CA VAL A 85 -6.87 -6.09 14.79
C VAL A 85 -6.56 -6.53 16.22
N VAL A 86 -5.36 -7.06 16.49
CA VAL A 86 -4.95 -7.45 17.85
C VAL A 86 -4.77 -6.20 18.69
N SER A 87 -4.05 -5.20 18.17
CA SER A 87 -3.85 -3.91 18.83
C SER A 87 -5.17 -3.14 18.98
N LEU A 88 -5.98 -3.09 17.92
CA LEU A 88 -7.31 -2.45 17.96
C LEU A 88 -8.22 -3.07 19.04
N ARG A 89 -8.28 -4.40 19.07
CA ARG A 89 -9.05 -5.12 20.11
C ARG A 89 -8.56 -4.79 21.51
N ALA A 90 -7.24 -4.75 21.72
CA ALA A 90 -6.66 -4.42 23.03
C ALA A 90 -7.05 -2.99 23.47
N SER A 91 -7.02 -2.01 22.57
CA SER A 91 -7.44 -0.63 22.84
C SER A 91 -8.92 -0.55 23.19
N LEU A 92 -9.80 -1.24 22.42
CA LEU A 92 -11.23 -1.26 22.68
C LEU A 92 -11.57 -1.92 24.05
N LEU A 93 -10.95 -3.04 24.40
CA LEU A 93 -11.14 -3.70 25.68
C LEU A 93 -10.65 -2.85 26.87
N ALA A 94 -9.66 -1.99 26.64
CA ALA A 94 -9.16 -1.05 27.63
C ALA A 94 -9.99 0.26 27.69
N GLY A 95 -11.09 0.37 26.94
CA GLY A 95 -11.93 1.57 26.88
C GLY A 95 -11.33 2.73 26.10
N ARG A 96 -10.24 2.52 25.33
CA ARG A 96 -9.58 3.55 24.52
C ARG A 96 -10.19 3.60 23.11
N PHE A 97 -11.48 3.90 23.04
CA PHE A 97 -12.24 3.95 21.79
C PHE A 97 -11.69 5.00 20.79
N ALA A 98 -11.18 6.12 21.30
CA ALA A 98 -10.61 7.18 20.47
C ALA A 98 -9.40 6.71 19.65
N GLU A 99 -8.58 5.78 20.17
CA GLU A 99 -7.44 5.21 19.43
C GLU A 99 -7.91 4.39 18.22
N ALA A 100 -8.97 3.59 18.38
CA ALA A 100 -9.52 2.82 17.27
C ALA A 100 -10.17 3.72 16.20
N GLU A 101 -10.90 4.76 16.64
CA GLU A 101 -11.50 5.74 15.73
C GLU A 101 -10.43 6.52 14.95
N GLU A 102 -9.33 6.87 15.60
CA GLU A 102 -8.20 7.57 14.98
C GLU A 102 -7.49 6.67 13.94
N PHE A 103 -7.31 5.38 14.27
CA PHE A 103 -6.75 4.42 13.30
C PHE A 103 -7.56 4.37 12.01
N PHE A 104 -8.86 4.15 12.09
CA PHE A 104 -9.72 4.08 10.90
C PHE A 104 -9.76 5.40 10.14
N ARG A 105 -9.78 6.54 10.84
CA ARG A 105 -9.73 7.86 10.19
C ARG A 105 -8.46 8.04 9.38
N ASP A 106 -7.32 7.74 9.96
CA ASP A 106 -6.01 7.88 9.31
C ASP A 106 -5.88 6.87 8.16
N GLU A 107 -6.31 5.62 8.35
CA GLU A 107 -6.29 4.58 7.32
C GLU A 107 -7.16 4.98 6.11
N TYR A 108 -8.37 5.46 6.33
CA TYR A 108 -9.26 5.86 5.24
C TYR A 108 -8.76 7.12 4.52
N ALA A 109 -8.14 8.05 5.22
CA ALA A 109 -7.49 9.22 4.60
C ALA A 109 -6.31 8.79 3.71
N MET A 110 -5.50 7.84 4.15
CA MET A 110 -4.42 7.25 3.35
C MET A 110 -4.99 6.53 2.11
N ASN A 111 -6.07 5.76 2.25
CA ASN A 111 -6.71 5.08 1.12
C ASN A 111 -7.25 6.08 0.08
N GLU A 112 -7.88 7.17 0.51
CA GLU A 112 -8.34 8.24 -0.36
C GLU A 112 -7.18 8.90 -1.11
N ARG A 113 -6.05 9.13 -0.43
CA ARG A 113 -4.84 9.66 -1.06
C ARG A 113 -4.30 8.71 -2.12
N ILE A 114 -4.28 7.41 -1.88
CA ILE A 114 -3.86 6.42 -2.88
C ILE A 114 -4.79 6.45 -4.09
N ALA A 115 -6.11 6.52 -3.86
CA ALA A 115 -7.12 6.54 -4.91
C ALA A 115 -7.04 7.78 -5.81
N THR A 116 -6.56 8.90 -5.26
CA THR A 116 -6.44 10.19 -5.96
C THR A 116 -4.99 10.58 -6.23
N TYR A 117 -4.06 9.63 -6.13
CA TYR A 117 -2.63 9.93 -6.19
C TYR A 117 -2.23 10.48 -7.58
N PRO A 118 -1.52 11.62 -7.66
CA PRO A 118 -1.26 12.29 -8.93
C PRO A 118 -0.19 11.63 -9.82
N LYS A 119 0.50 10.61 -9.28
CA LYS A 119 1.57 9.89 -9.99
C LYS A 119 1.21 8.40 -10.06
N PRO A 120 1.81 7.61 -10.97
CA PRO A 120 1.63 6.17 -10.99
C PRO A 120 1.90 5.55 -9.60
N TYR A 121 0.93 4.78 -9.10
CA TYR A 121 1.03 4.02 -7.87
C TYR A 121 0.87 2.54 -8.22
N VAL A 122 1.96 1.79 -8.08
CA VAL A 122 2.05 0.36 -8.41
C VAL A 122 1.96 -0.46 -7.12
N ALA A 123 1.11 -1.46 -7.07
CA ALA A 123 1.01 -2.37 -5.95
C ALA A 123 1.39 -3.80 -6.36
N PHE A 124 2.40 -4.39 -5.73
CA PHE A 124 2.71 -5.81 -5.88
C PHE A 124 1.86 -6.61 -4.88
N MET A 125 0.76 -7.15 -5.40
CA MET A 125 -0.21 -7.95 -4.65
C MET A 125 0.24 -9.41 -4.55
N ASP A 126 1.49 -9.64 -4.15
CA ASP A 126 2.06 -10.99 -4.02
C ASP A 126 1.70 -11.62 -2.66
N GLY A 127 1.23 -12.86 -2.66
CA GLY A 127 0.80 -13.59 -1.46
C GLY A 127 -0.50 -13.04 -0.84
N ILE A 128 -0.55 -12.89 0.49
CA ILE A 128 -1.74 -12.43 1.24
C ILE A 128 -1.97 -10.94 1.02
N VAL A 129 -3.19 -10.57 0.61
CA VAL A 129 -3.65 -9.19 0.38
C VAL A 129 -5.09 -9.08 0.90
N LEU A 130 -5.27 -8.79 2.18
CA LEU A 130 -6.58 -8.85 2.83
C LEU A 130 -6.91 -7.55 3.58
N GLY A 131 -8.18 -7.18 3.63
CA GLY A 131 -8.66 -6.02 4.39
C GLY A 131 -7.88 -4.75 4.10
N GLY A 132 -7.21 -4.15 5.09
CA GLY A 132 -6.32 -2.99 4.88
C GLY A 132 -5.22 -3.23 3.84
N GLY A 133 -4.83 -4.49 3.58
CA GLY A 133 -3.94 -4.87 2.47
C GLY A 133 -4.57 -4.61 1.10
N MET A 134 -5.89 -4.82 0.97
CA MET A 134 -6.65 -4.35 -0.19
C MET A 134 -6.66 -2.82 -0.22
N GLY A 135 -6.85 -2.15 0.94
CA GLY A 135 -6.85 -0.69 1.03
C GLY A 135 -5.56 -0.04 0.51
N VAL A 136 -4.40 -0.59 0.81
CA VAL A 136 -3.11 -0.04 0.32
C VAL A 136 -2.78 -0.46 -1.11
N SER A 137 -3.56 -1.34 -1.74
CA SER A 137 -3.24 -1.87 -3.08
C SER A 137 -4.32 -1.61 -4.12
N VAL A 138 -5.60 -1.90 -3.82
CA VAL A 138 -6.67 -1.93 -4.84
C VAL A 138 -6.98 -0.56 -5.44
N HIS A 139 -6.67 0.51 -4.72
CA HIS A 139 -6.84 1.90 -5.17
C HIS A 139 -5.70 2.40 -6.06
N GLY A 140 -4.58 1.68 -6.13
CA GLY A 140 -3.45 2.03 -6.98
C GLY A 140 -3.81 2.00 -8.46
N SER A 141 -3.10 2.81 -9.24
CA SER A 141 -3.30 2.91 -10.69
C SER A 141 -2.84 1.65 -11.44
N HIS A 142 -1.94 0.85 -10.84
CA HIS A 142 -1.39 -0.38 -11.44
C HIS A 142 -1.29 -1.47 -10.36
N ARG A 143 -2.08 -2.52 -10.50
CA ARG A 143 -2.19 -3.60 -9.52
C ARG A 143 -1.68 -4.89 -10.14
N VAL A 144 -0.60 -5.43 -9.58
CA VAL A 144 0.11 -6.59 -10.11
C VAL A 144 -0.17 -7.79 -9.20
N ALA A 145 -0.94 -8.76 -9.69
CA ALA A 145 -1.18 -10.03 -9.00
C ALA A 145 -0.16 -11.11 -9.44
N THR A 146 0.02 -12.12 -8.60
CA THR A 146 0.90 -13.26 -8.86
C THR A 146 0.17 -14.59 -8.66
N GLU A 147 0.82 -15.71 -8.95
CA GLU A 147 0.30 -17.06 -8.63
C GLU A 147 0.10 -17.29 -7.12
N ARG A 148 0.75 -16.47 -6.30
CA ARG A 148 0.68 -16.55 -4.84
C ARG A 148 -0.45 -15.72 -4.25
N THR A 149 -1.01 -14.77 -5.02
CA THR A 149 -2.02 -13.82 -4.56
C THR A 149 -3.23 -14.52 -3.92
N ARG A 150 -3.63 -14.00 -2.76
CA ARG A 150 -4.87 -14.28 -2.05
C ARG A 150 -5.49 -12.95 -1.66
N ALA A 151 -6.33 -12.40 -2.55
CA ALA A 151 -6.94 -11.08 -2.39
C ALA A 151 -8.37 -11.20 -1.87
N GLY A 152 -8.75 -10.36 -0.91
CA GLY A 152 -10.12 -10.38 -0.40
C GLY A 152 -10.38 -9.46 0.78
N MET A 153 -11.67 -9.41 1.15
CA MET A 153 -12.18 -8.62 2.28
C MET A 153 -12.80 -9.59 3.31
N PRO A 154 -12.02 -10.08 4.30
CA PRO A 154 -12.47 -11.12 5.22
C PRO A 154 -13.24 -10.58 6.44
N GLU A 155 -13.60 -9.30 6.47
CA GLU A 155 -14.15 -8.59 7.63
C GLU A 155 -15.41 -9.26 8.18
N THR A 156 -16.26 -9.82 7.33
CA THR A 156 -17.50 -10.48 7.76
C THR A 156 -17.24 -11.73 8.59
N ALA A 157 -16.08 -12.41 8.43
CA ALA A 157 -15.70 -13.54 9.27
C ALA A 157 -15.40 -13.15 10.73
N ILE A 158 -15.13 -11.87 10.98
CA ILE A 158 -14.83 -11.35 12.33
C ILE A 158 -15.92 -10.41 12.85
N GLY A 159 -17.10 -10.37 12.19
CA GLY A 159 -18.23 -9.54 12.62
C GLY A 159 -18.08 -8.06 12.25
N PHE A 160 -17.25 -7.74 11.27
CA PHE A 160 -17.07 -6.41 10.73
C PHE A 160 -17.63 -6.33 9.30
N THR A 161 -17.47 -5.23 8.61
CA THR A 161 -17.90 -5.01 7.23
C THR A 161 -16.70 -4.68 6.35
N PRO A 162 -16.68 -5.09 5.07
CA PRO A 162 -15.70 -4.61 4.12
C PRO A 162 -15.63 -3.09 4.10
N ASP A 163 -14.49 -2.55 4.49
CA ASP A 163 -14.18 -1.13 4.62
C ASP A 163 -13.09 -0.70 3.63
N VAL A 164 -12.21 0.22 3.98
CA VAL A 164 -11.06 0.72 3.19
C VAL A 164 -11.39 0.99 1.71
N GLY A 165 -12.64 1.38 1.40
CA GLY A 165 -13.10 1.57 0.02
C GLY A 165 -13.28 0.27 -0.77
N GLY A 166 -13.14 -0.90 -0.16
CA GLY A 166 -13.28 -2.21 -0.80
C GLY A 166 -14.64 -2.42 -1.45
N SER A 167 -15.71 -1.88 -0.88
CA SER A 167 -17.07 -1.94 -1.44
C SER A 167 -17.16 -1.33 -2.85
N PHE A 168 -16.38 -0.28 -3.17
CA PHE A 168 -16.33 0.31 -4.50
C PHE A 168 -15.81 -0.67 -5.54
N HIS A 169 -14.75 -1.41 -5.24
CA HIS A 169 -14.17 -2.41 -6.14
C HIS A 169 -15.01 -3.67 -6.22
N LEU A 170 -15.49 -4.17 -5.08
CA LEU A 170 -16.35 -5.36 -5.02
C LEU A 170 -17.67 -5.15 -5.77
N ALA A 171 -18.26 -3.96 -5.71
CA ALA A 171 -19.50 -3.66 -6.43
C ALA A 171 -19.34 -3.68 -7.97
N ARG A 172 -18.11 -3.54 -8.47
CA ARG A 172 -17.78 -3.55 -9.90
C ARG A 172 -17.38 -4.92 -10.42
N ALA A 173 -17.10 -5.88 -9.52
CA ALA A 173 -16.74 -7.24 -9.92
C ALA A 173 -17.91 -7.89 -10.69
N PRO A 174 -17.63 -8.55 -11.83
CA PRO A 174 -18.65 -9.16 -12.67
C PRO A 174 -19.35 -10.31 -11.94
N PHE A 175 -20.52 -10.74 -12.47
CA PHE A 175 -21.26 -11.92 -12.04
C PHE A 175 -21.65 -11.96 -10.55
N GLN A 176 -21.80 -10.81 -9.91
CA GLN A 176 -22.05 -10.67 -8.46
C GLN A 176 -20.92 -11.27 -7.58
N ALA A 177 -19.75 -11.54 -8.15
CA ALA A 177 -18.64 -12.14 -7.43
C ALA A 177 -18.17 -11.29 -6.24
N GLY A 178 -18.20 -9.95 -6.37
CA GLY A 178 -17.87 -9.07 -5.26
C GLY A 178 -18.79 -9.21 -4.06
N ARG A 179 -20.11 -9.40 -4.29
CA ARG A 179 -21.06 -9.69 -3.21
C ARG A 179 -20.78 -11.03 -2.54
N HIS A 180 -20.41 -12.05 -3.34
CA HIS A 180 -20.01 -13.35 -2.82
C HIS A 180 -18.76 -13.20 -1.93
N LEU A 181 -17.70 -12.57 -2.43
CA LEU A 181 -16.47 -12.34 -1.66
C LEU A 181 -16.75 -11.58 -0.35
N ALA A 182 -17.54 -10.50 -0.41
CA ALA A 182 -17.90 -9.70 0.76
C ALA A 182 -18.69 -10.48 1.80
N ALA A 183 -19.65 -11.31 1.37
CA ALA A 183 -20.55 -12.02 2.28
C ALA A 183 -19.92 -13.28 2.88
N THR A 184 -18.97 -13.91 2.18
CA THR A 184 -18.40 -15.21 2.56
C THR A 184 -16.98 -15.13 3.08
N SER A 185 -16.36 -13.94 3.02
CA SER A 185 -14.91 -13.77 3.31
C SER A 185 -14.01 -14.65 2.43
N ALA A 186 -14.49 -15.07 1.26
CA ALA A 186 -13.71 -15.84 0.31
C ALA A 186 -12.58 -14.99 -0.30
N HIS A 187 -11.54 -15.64 -0.76
CA HIS A 187 -10.39 -14.99 -1.38
C HIS A 187 -10.35 -15.29 -2.89
N ALA A 188 -10.01 -14.29 -3.68
CA ALA A 188 -9.69 -14.44 -5.08
C ALA A 188 -8.22 -14.88 -5.24
N SER A 189 -7.96 -15.83 -6.14
CA SER A 189 -6.59 -16.13 -6.61
C SER A 189 -6.07 -14.97 -7.46
N GLY A 190 -4.77 -14.98 -7.82
CA GLY A 190 -4.21 -13.91 -8.66
C GLY A 190 -4.90 -13.78 -10.02
N SER A 191 -5.20 -14.89 -10.67
CA SER A 191 -5.96 -14.91 -11.95
C SER A 191 -7.40 -14.44 -11.75
N ASP A 192 -8.05 -14.85 -10.65
CA ASP A 192 -9.39 -14.38 -10.33
C ASP A 192 -9.39 -12.89 -10.01
N ALA A 193 -8.39 -12.40 -9.28
CA ALA A 193 -8.27 -10.97 -8.97
C ALA A 193 -8.21 -10.12 -10.24
N VAL A 194 -7.48 -10.56 -11.27
CA VAL A 194 -7.47 -9.90 -12.58
C VAL A 194 -8.83 -10.01 -13.27
N ALA A 195 -9.42 -11.21 -13.32
CA ALA A 195 -10.73 -11.42 -13.95
C ALA A 195 -11.87 -10.63 -13.28
N LEU A 196 -11.75 -10.37 -11.98
CA LEU A 196 -12.71 -9.61 -11.18
C LEU A 196 -12.45 -8.09 -11.15
N GLY A 197 -11.35 -7.62 -11.77
CA GLY A 197 -10.98 -6.21 -11.76
C GLY A 197 -10.40 -5.73 -10.42
N LEU A 198 -9.97 -6.65 -9.55
CA LEU A 198 -9.25 -6.36 -8.30
C LEU A 198 -7.75 -6.20 -8.54
N ALA A 199 -7.24 -6.70 -9.66
CA ALA A 199 -5.88 -6.47 -10.16
C ALA A 199 -5.93 -6.18 -11.68
N ASP A 200 -4.84 -5.62 -12.24
CA ASP A 200 -4.78 -5.23 -13.65
C ASP A 200 -4.01 -6.24 -14.49
N VAL A 201 -2.92 -6.79 -13.92
CA VAL A 201 -2.04 -7.71 -14.62
C VAL A 201 -1.61 -8.86 -13.73
N PHE A 202 -1.25 -9.97 -14.37
CA PHE A 202 -0.68 -11.13 -13.71
C PHE A 202 0.79 -11.27 -14.11
N VAL A 203 1.68 -11.39 -13.12
CA VAL A 203 3.12 -11.60 -13.31
C VAL A 203 3.55 -12.70 -12.34
N GLU A 204 4.40 -13.61 -12.77
CA GLU A 204 4.97 -14.61 -11.88
C GLU A 204 5.77 -13.94 -10.75
N SER A 205 5.57 -14.40 -9.51
CA SER A 205 6.22 -13.85 -8.32
C SER A 205 7.75 -13.76 -8.47
N ALA A 206 8.35 -14.75 -9.10
CA ALA A 206 9.79 -14.78 -9.39
C ALA A 206 10.28 -13.64 -10.30
N ARG A 207 9.37 -12.96 -11.01
CA ARG A 207 9.70 -11.85 -11.92
C ARG A 207 9.43 -10.47 -11.35
N LEU A 208 8.96 -10.36 -10.11
CA LEU A 208 8.63 -9.06 -9.52
C LEU A 208 9.84 -8.14 -9.37
N ASP A 209 11.01 -8.68 -9.04
CA ASP A 209 12.23 -7.87 -8.95
C ASP A 209 12.71 -7.39 -10.33
N GLU A 210 12.54 -8.20 -11.39
CA GLU A 210 12.77 -7.76 -12.77
C GLU A 210 11.81 -6.64 -13.18
N LEU A 211 10.52 -6.78 -12.82
CA LEU A 211 9.52 -5.75 -13.08
C LEU A 211 9.82 -4.45 -12.33
N GLU A 212 10.24 -4.52 -11.07
CA GLU A 212 10.63 -3.34 -10.29
C GLU A 212 11.80 -2.60 -10.95
N GLN A 213 12.83 -3.34 -11.42
CA GLN A 213 13.96 -2.75 -12.13
C GLN A 213 13.52 -2.08 -13.44
N ALA A 214 12.62 -2.71 -14.19
CA ALA A 214 12.08 -2.15 -15.42
C ALA A 214 11.25 -0.88 -15.15
N LEU A 215 10.44 -0.86 -14.09
CA LEU A 215 9.71 0.33 -13.66
C LEU A 215 10.65 1.48 -13.29
N ALA A 216 11.67 1.23 -12.49
CA ALA A 216 12.66 2.22 -12.12
C ALA A 216 13.40 2.78 -13.34
N ALA A 217 13.81 1.90 -14.28
CA ALA A 217 14.47 2.32 -15.51
C ALA A 217 13.54 3.18 -16.40
N ALA A 218 12.27 2.79 -16.54
CA ALA A 218 11.28 3.56 -17.31
C ALA A 218 11.03 4.94 -16.70
N LEU A 219 10.84 5.02 -15.40
CA LEU A 219 10.65 6.28 -14.67
C LEU A 219 11.92 7.13 -14.70
N GLY A 220 13.11 6.53 -14.57
CA GLY A 220 14.39 7.21 -14.66
C GLY A 220 14.64 7.84 -16.04
N ALA A 221 14.15 7.21 -17.11
CA ALA A 221 14.28 7.71 -18.50
C ALA A 221 13.33 8.87 -18.82
N LEU A 222 12.23 9.05 -18.07
CA LEU A 222 11.38 10.22 -18.19
C LEU A 222 12.19 11.43 -17.72
N GLY A 223 12.46 12.42 -18.57
CA GLY A 223 13.08 13.70 -18.19
C GLY A 223 12.30 14.37 -17.04
N PRO A 224 12.85 15.43 -16.40
CA PRO A 224 12.06 16.19 -15.42
C PRO A 224 10.72 16.56 -16.06
N ALA A 225 9.62 16.42 -15.26
CA ALA A 225 8.29 16.77 -15.74
C ALA A 225 8.36 18.18 -16.34
N ALA A 226 8.03 18.32 -17.61
CA ALA A 226 7.88 19.65 -18.21
C ALA A 226 6.76 20.33 -17.41
N ASP A 227 7.07 21.50 -16.86
CA ASP A 227 6.10 22.35 -16.16
C ASP A 227 4.86 22.50 -17.04
N ALA A 228 3.72 21.94 -16.62
CA ALA A 228 2.44 22.02 -17.27
C ALA A 228 1.58 23.09 -16.62
#